data_146ad903399d49fe943c8fa6d69da1d2
#
_entry.id   146ad903399d49fe943c8fa6d69da1d2
#
_cell.length_a   1.000
_cell.length_b   1.000
_cell.length_c   1.000
_cell.angle_alpha   90.00
_cell.angle_beta   90.00
_cell.angle_gamma   90.00
#
_symmetry.space_group_name_H-M   'P 1'
#
loop_
_entity.id
_entity.type
_entity.pdbx_description
1 polymer ?
#
loop_
_entity_poly.entity_id
_entity_poly.type
_entity_poly.pdbx_seq_one_letter_code
_entity_poly.pdbx_strand_id
1 'polypeptide(L)'
;IAPFEMAAYATPVGEIYPEPIQTRFGYHVLKVTERQERRYQLRAKHILVNFSNPDGQFDSVYALNKINSIRDSIMNGASFDELAKRHSDDKGSGVNGGDLGFFERRSMVKEFDEAVFNMKMNEVSDVVKTQYGYHIIKLVDENPYPSYENSVTALKHIYERTTMDSDLSAYLDSLKVKYNYVQNDEAVNKIVSRKDTTKFGEDYKGSSLRNEMKDEWIIKVDNKPYTVDSMMTYAGNQKNMVNVVLSEASLKNALQLFSDRIIYEKAALDLENTDQKFAGLMEDYQNGLFIFRLQEDEVWNK
;
A
#
# COMPACT_ATOMS: atom_id res chain seq x y z
N ILE A 1 8.91 2.94 -3.28
CA ILE A 1 8.56 2.16 -4.49
C ILE A 1 8.91 0.73 -4.17
N ALA A 2 7.88 -0.15 -4.03
CA ALA A 2 8.02 -1.47 -3.44
C ALA A 2 9.21 -2.31 -3.97
N PRO A 3 9.43 -2.48 -5.28
CA PRO A 3 10.57 -3.29 -5.75
C PRO A 3 11.94 -2.75 -5.30
N PHE A 4 12.10 -1.43 -5.30
CA PHE A 4 13.36 -0.79 -4.87
C PHE A 4 13.58 -0.94 -3.36
N GLU A 5 12.53 -0.77 -2.57
CA GLU A 5 12.58 -0.92 -1.11
C GLU A 5 12.86 -2.36 -0.70
N MET A 6 12.19 -3.33 -1.33
CA MET A 6 12.44 -4.76 -1.08
C MET A 6 13.89 -5.14 -1.38
N ALA A 7 14.44 -4.71 -2.53
CA ALA A 7 15.84 -4.93 -2.88
C ALA A 7 16.78 -4.27 -1.85
N ALA A 8 16.50 -3.02 -1.41
CA ALA A 8 17.29 -2.34 -0.42
C ALA A 8 17.29 -3.04 0.94
N TYR A 9 16.15 -3.57 1.37
CA TYR A 9 16.07 -4.33 2.63
C TYR A 9 16.73 -5.71 2.55
N ALA A 10 16.68 -6.37 1.40
CA ALA A 10 17.28 -7.69 1.20
C ALA A 10 18.80 -7.65 1.06
N THR A 11 19.39 -6.52 0.64
CA THR A 11 20.82 -6.41 0.36
C THR A 11 21.62 -6.09 1.61
N PRO A 12 22.68 -6.85 1.98
CA PRO A 12 23.58 -6.51 3.08
C PRO A 12 24.29 -5.16 2.89
N VAL A 13 24.72 -4.54 4.01
CA VAL A 13 25.53 -3.30 3.97
C VAL A 13 26.85 -3.57 3.27
N GLY A 14 27.23 -2.70 2.35
CA GLY A 14 28.45 -2.78 1.54
C GLY A 14 28.26 -3.51 0.20
N GLU A 15 27.14 -4.22 0.02
CA GLU A 15 26.88 -5.02 -1.18
C GLU A 15 26.00 -4.28 -2.20
N ILE A 16 26.07 -4.80 -3.45
CA ILE A 16 25.23 -4.38 -4.56
C ILE A 16 24.15 -5.45 -4.75
N TYR A 17 22.90 -5.03 -4.92
CA TYR A 17 21.81 -5.94 -5.28
C TYR A 17 22.12 -6.61 -6.63
N PRO A 18 22.01 -7.95 -6.75
CA PRO A 18 22.58 -8.69 -7.88
C PRO A 18 21.91 -8.42 -9.23
N GLU A 19 20.67 -7.95 -9.24
CA GLU A 19 19.88 -7.74 -10.45
C GLU A 19 19.47 -6.27 -10.62
N PRO A 20 19.30 -5.78 -11.87
CA PRO A 20 18.71 -4.48 -12.12
C PRO A 20 17.26 -4.44 -11.63
N ILE A 21 16.92 -3.43 -10.82
CA ILE A 21 15.56 -3.26 -10.24
C ILE A 21 14.74 -2.43 -11.21
N GLN A 22 13.67 -3.01 -11.76
CA GLN A 22 12.74 -2.29 -12.61
C GLN A 22 11.69 -1.55 -11.77
N THR A 23 11.50 -0.27 -12.06
CA THR A 23 10.43 0.56 -11.51
C THR A 23 9.75 1.36 -12.62
N ARG A 24 8.68 2.09 -12.31
CA ARG A 24 8.03 3.00 -13.28
C ARG A 24 8.95 4.12 -13.79
N PHE A 25 10.09 4.34 -13.15
CA PHE A 25 11.07 5.37 -13.53
C PHE A 25 12.23 4.80 -14.36
N GLY A 26 12.31 3.48 -14.54
CA GLY A 26 13.37 2.81 -15.28
C GLY A 26 14.07 1.72 -14.47
N TYR A 27 15.27 1.36 -14.89
CA TYR A 27 16.10 0.37 -14.23
C TYR A 27 17.09 1.03 -13.27
N HIS A 28 17.26 0.42 -12.09
CA HIS A 28 18.14 0.91 -11.04
C HIS A 28 19.18 -0.15 -10.67
N VAL A 29 20.40 0.29 -10.39
CA VAL A 29 21.43 -0.46 -9.69
C VAL A 29 21.52 0.08 -8.29
N LEU A 30 21.46 -0.79 -7.27
CA LEU A 30 21.41 -0.41 -5.88
C LEU A 30 22.61 -0.98 -5.13
N LYS A 31 23.27 -0.12 -4.33
CA LYS A 31 24.25 -0.52 -3.31
C LYS A 31 23.78 0.01 -1.96
N VAL A 32 23.73 -0.87 -0.95
CA VAL A 32 23.46 -0.45 0.43
C VAL A 32 24.77 -0.01 1.08
N THR A 33 24.89 1.26 1.41
CA THR A 33 26.10 1.84 2.00
C THR A 33 26.07 1.86 3.52
N GLU A 34 24.87 1.98 4.10
CA GLU A 34 24.68 2.10 5.54
C GLU A 34 23.27 1.69 5.95
N ARG A 35 23.12 1.21 7.19
CA ARG A 35 21.84 1.03 7.86
C ARG A 35 21.87 1.75 9.20
N GLN A 36 20.87 2.60 9.42
CA GLN A 36 20.67 3.31 10.68
C GLN A 36 19.38 2.82 11.32
N GLU A 37 19.35 2.81 12.65
CA GLU A 37 18.11 2.62 13.38
C GLU A 37 17.12 3.72 13.04
N ARG A 38 15.89 3.34 12.71
CA ARG A 38 14.88 4.31 12.28
C ARG A 38 14.21 4.92 13.51
N ARG A 39 14.32 6.23 13.65
CA ARG A 39 13.57 7.02 14.62
C ARG A 39 12.26 7.48 13.99
N TYR A 40 11.15 7.41 14.72
CA TYR A 40 9.81 7.69 14.16
C TYR A 40 9.55 9.20 14.08
N GLN A 41 9.30 9.84 15.21
CA GLN A 41 9.07 11.27 15.26
C GLN A 41 9.98 11.92 16.29
N LEU A 42 10.59 13.02 15.92
CA LEU A 42 11.40 13.84 16.80
C LEU A 42 10.71 15.16 17.05
N ARG A 43 10.85 15.69 18.28
CA ARG A 43 10.48 17.05 18.61
C ARG A 43 11.74 17.85 18.90
N ALA A 44 11.92 18.91 18.16
CA ALA A 44 13.09 19.75 18.30
C ALA A 44 12.70 21.23 18.45
N LYS A 45 13.58 21.96 19.09
CA LYS A 45 13.57 23.43 19.08
C LYS A 45 14.69 23.92 18.20
N HIS A 46 14.49 25.08 17.54
CA HIS A 46 15.57 25.71 16.79
C HIS A 46 15.63 27.23 16.97
N ILE A 47 16.78 27.77 16.67
CA ILE A 47 17.02 29.22 16.50
C ILE A 47 17.55 29.40 15.10
N LEU A 48 16.88 30.20 14.29
CA LEU A 48 17.31 30.58 12.94
C LEU A 48 17.88 31.99 12.95
N VAL A 49 19.05 32.17 12.33
CA VAL A 49 19.56 33.48 11.90
C VAL A 49 19.66 33.42 10.38
N ASN A 50 18.84 34.20 9.70
CA ASN A 50 18.87 34.33 8.26
C ASN A 50 20.13 35.08 7.76
N PHE A 51 20.39 35.04 6.45
CA PHE A 51 21.57 35.63 5.87
C PHE A 51 21.54 37.18 5.74
N SER A 52 20.59 37.85 6.42
CA SER A 52 20.49 39.32 6.34
C SER A 52 21.12 39.99 7.56
N ASN A 53 21.80 41.09 7.32
CA ASN A 53 22.26 41.99 8.37
C ASN A 53 21.11 42.94 8.83
N PRO A 54 21.31 43.79 9.85
CA PRO A 54 20.27 44.72 10.30
C PRO A 54 19.78 45.72 9.22
N ASP A 55 20.58 45.98 8.22
CA ASP A 55 20.22 46.85 7.09
C ASP A 55 19.44 46.12 5.99
N GLY A 56 19.15 44.84 6.19
CA GLY A 56 18.41 43.98 5.24
C GLY A 56 19.23 43.47 4.06
N GLN A 57 20.56 43.68 4.10
CA GLN A 57 21.48 43.21 3.06
C GLN A 57 21.95 41.78 3.36
N PHE A 58 22.24 41.03 2.32
CA PHE A 58 22.81 39.68 2.46
C PHE A 58 24.21 39.76 3.09
N ASP A 59 24.38 39.15 4.25
CA ASP A 59 25.65 39.08 4.98
C ASP A 59 25.72 37.75 5.77
N SER A 60 26.32 36.74 5.14
CA SER A 60 26.50 35.44 5.78
C SER A 60 27.52 35.43 6.91
N VAL A 61 28.48 36.38 6.90
CA VAL A 61 29.48 36.49 7.96
C VAL A 61 28.85 37.07 9.22
N TYR A 62 28.05 38.12 9.09
CA TYR A 62 27.26 38.68 10.19
C TYR A 62 26.35 37.58 10.80
N ALA A 63 25.62 36.87 9.96
CA ALA A 63 24.73 35.81 10.41
C ALA A 63 25.47 34.70 11.16
N LEU A 64 26.64 34.26 10.66
CA LEU A 64 27.48 33.26 11.31
C LEU A 64 28.00 33.74 12.68
N ASN A 65 28.46 34.97 12.77
CA ASN A 65 28.94 35.54 14.04
C ASN A 65 27.81 35.65 15.06
N LYS A 66 26.62 36.09 14.62
CA LYS A 66 25.41 36.18 15.46
C LYS A 66 24.99 34.81 15.99
N ILE A 67 24.89 33.79 15.14
CA ILE A 67 24.47 32.45 15.57
C ILE A 67 25.50 31.81 16.51
N ASN A 68 26.80 31.98 16.26
CA ASN A 68 27.85 31.51 17.16
C ASN A 68 27.75 32.14 18.55
N SER A 69 27.56 33.48 18.63
CA SER A 69 27.37 34.18 19.92
C SER A 69 26.13 33.65 20.68
N ILE A 70 25.05 33.33 19.97
CA ILE A 70 23.85 32.71 20.57
C ILE A 70 24.21 31.32 21.10
N ARG A 71 24.93 30.51 20.31
CA ARG A 71 25.36 29.17 20.71
C ARG A 71 26.25 29.22 21.95
N ASP A 72 27.22 30.10 21.97
CA ASP A 72 28.11 30.30 23.13
C ASP A 72 27.30 30.65 24.40
N SER A 73 26.28 31.50 24.26
CA SER A 73 25.39 31.85 25.37
C SER A 73 24.62 30.62 25.89
N ILE A 74 24.12 29.75 24.99
CA ILE A 74 23.45 28.51 25.36
C ILE A 74 24.40 27.56 26.09
N MET A 75 25.61 27.40 25.56
CA MET A 75 26.65 26.53 26.17
C MET A 75 27.09 27.03 27.55
N ASN A 76 26.99 28.34 27.80
CA ASN A 76 27.24 28.97 29.09
C ASN A 76 25.99 28.99 30.01
N GLY A 77 24.91 28.26 29.66
CA GLY A 77 23.75 28.05 30.52
C GLY A 77 22.59 29.01 30.31
N ALA A 78 22.63 29.88 29.28
CA ALA A 78 21.46 30.69 28.94
C ALA A 78 20.29 29.86 28.45
N SER A 79 19.06 30.32 28.74
CA SER A 79 17.85 29.64 28.30
C SER A 79 17.72 29.62 26.79
N PHE A 80 17.64 28.44 26.18
CA PHE A 80 17.39 28.26 24.75
C PHE A 80 16.10 28.96 24.32
N ASP A 81 15.03 28.79 25.09
CA ASP A 81 13.70 29.32 24.79
C ASP A 81 13.70 30.85 24.76
N GLU A 82 14.37 31.49 25.73
CA GLU A 82 14.46 32.94 25.78
C GLU A 82 15.33 33.51 24.65
N LEU A 83 16.40 32.82 24.29
CA LEU A 83 17.24 33.21 23.15
C LEU A 83 16.50 33.02 21.83
N ALA A 84 15.72 31.95 21.69
CA ALA A 84 14.87 31.73 20.52
C ALA A 84 13.84 32.86 20.35
N LYS A 85 13.12 33.23 21.43
CA LYS A 85 12.16 34.34 21.41
C LYS A 85 12.78 35.68 21.00
N ARG A 86 13.97 35.94 21.46
CA ARG A 86 14.68 37.25 21.24
C ARG A 86 15.36 37.32 19.87
N HIS A 87 15.99 36.24 19.44
CA HIS A 87 16.96 36.28 18.38
C HIS A 87 16.62 35.45 17.15
N SER A 88 15.62 34.52 17.24
CA SER A 88 15.22 33.72 16.08
C SER A 88 14.55 34.58 15.01
N ASP A 89 15.02 34.44 13.78
CA ASP A 89 14.38 35.04 12.60
C ASP A 89 13.19 34.19 12.09
N ASP A 90 13.06 32.96 12.55
CA ASP A 90 11.81 32.19 12.41
C ASP A 90 10.81 32.69 13.47
N LYS A 91 9.92 33.58 13.05
CA LYS A 91 8.91 34.16 13.96
C LYS A 91 7.78 33.17 14.29
N GLY A 92 7.58 32.11 13.44
CA GLY A 92 6.55 31.10 13.67
C GLY A 92 6.84 30.28 14.91
N SER A 93 8.02 29.69 15.01
CA SER A 93 8.43 28.91 16.17
C SER A 93 9.08 29.73 17.27
N GLY A 94 9.74 30.85 16.93
CA GLY A 94 10.49 31.69 17.86
C GLY A 94 9.67 32.17 19.04
N VAL A 95 8.41 32.61 18.84
CA VAL A 95 7.49 33.04 19.91
C VAL A 95 7.20 31.92 20.93
N ASN A 96 7.33 30.69 20.53
CA ASN A 96 7.15 29.48 21.35
C ASN A 96 8.49 28.87 21.78
N GLY A 97 9.56 29.69 21.86
CA GLY A 97 10.89 29.21 22.27
C GLY A 97 11.60 28.33 21.21
N GLY A 98 11.22 28.49 19.94
CA GLY A 98 11.78 27.76 18.81
C GLY A 98 11.17 26.37 18.58
N ASP A 99 10.09 26.00 19.27
CA ASP A 99 9.48 24.66 19.20
C ASP A 99 8.84 24.39 17.83
N LEU A 100 9.27 23.32 17.18
CA LEU A 100 8.78 22.87 15.87
C LEU A 100 7.69 21.80 15.97
N GLY A 101 7.36 21.34 17.18
CA GLY A 101 6.50 20.17 17.38
C GLY A 101 7.17 18.86 16.94
N PHE A 102 6.39 17.79 16.86
CA PHE A 102 6.86 16.51 16.35
C PHE A 102 6.86 16.48 14.82
N PHE A 103 7.92 15.95 14.25
CA PHE A 103 8.06 15.76 12.80
C PHE A 103 8.81 14.47 12.48
N GLU A 104 8.55 13.95 11.28
CA GLU A 104 9.17 12.73 10.76
C GLU A 104 10.38 13.07 9.87
N ARG A 105 11.17 12.05 9.56
CA ARG A 105 12.27 12.11 8.61
C ARG A 105 11.81 12.73 7.28
N ARG A 106 12.60 13.64 6.70
CA ARG A 106 12.33 14.37 5.44
C ARG A 106 11.19 15.39 5.51
N SER A 107 10.71 15.72 6.69
CA SER A 107 9.77 16.85 6.86
C SER A 107 10.48 18.19 6.81
N MET A 108 11.77 18.21 7.10
CA MET A 108 12.63 19.39 7.09
C MET A 108 13.61 19.37 5.91
N VAL A 109 14.29 20.48 5.63
CA VAL A 109 15.36 20.52 4.63
C VAL A 109 16.49 19.57 5.02
N LYS A 110 17.18 19.03 4.01
CA LYS A 110 18.11 17.91 4.15
C LYS A 110 19.14 18.11 5.27
N GLU A 111 19.79 19.26 5.31
CA GLU A 111 20.87 19.54 6.26
C GLU A 111 20.37 19.59 7.70
N PHE A 112 19.16 20.14 7.91
CA PHE A 112 18.49 20.18 9.20
C PHE A 112 18.06 18.77 9.63
N ASP A 113 17.43 18.03 8.71
CA ASP A 113 16.96 16.67 8.94
C ASP A 113 18.12 15.72 9.31
N GLU A 114 19.22 15.76 8.55
CA GLU A 114 20.42 14.97 8.84
C GLU A 114 21.02 15.32 10.20
N ALA A 115 21.08 16.58 10.55
CA ALA A 115 21.60 17.01 11.84
C ALA A 115 20.73 16.47 12.99
N VAL A 116 19.43 16.78 13.00
CA VAL A 116 18.55 16.46 14.13
C VAL A 116 18.37 14.96 14.35
N PHE A 117 18.27 14.16 13.27
CA PHE A 117 18.10 12.72 13.39
C PHE A 117 19.36 11.97 13.86
N ASN A 118 20.53 12.61 13.85
CA ASN A 118 21.78 12.08 14.40
C ASN A 118 22.07 12.55 15.84
N MET A 119 21.25 13.48 16.38
CA MET A 119 21.45 14.02 17.73
C MET A 119 20.97 13.07 18.83
N LYS A 120 21.59 13.21 20.00
CA LYS A 120 21.12 12.57 21.22
C LYS A 120 20.06 13.43 21.91
N MET A 121 19.24 12.79 22.76
CA MET A 121 18.25 13.49 23.55
C MET A 121 18.88 14.62 24.40
N ASN A 122 18.26 15.79 24.39
CA ASN A 122 18.72 17.03 25.04
C ASN A 122 20.04 17.65 24.52
N GLU A 123 20.57 17.09 23.43
CA GLU A 123 21.74 17.67 22.77
C GLU A 123 21.40 18.99 22.08
N VAL A 124 22.37 19.91 22.07
CA VAL A 124 22.38 21.15 21.26
C VAL A 124 23.38 20.97 20.13
N SER A 125 22.95 21.17 18.90
CA SER A 125 23.77 20.96 17.71
C SER A 125 24.93 21.96 17.60
N ASP A 126 25.89 21.62 16.77
CA ASP A 126 26.72 22.61 16.10
C ASP A 126 25.85 23.49 15.19
N VAL A 127 26.47 24.56 14.65
CA VAL A 127 25.79 25.46 13.71
C VAL A 127 25.50 24.72 12.40
N VAL A 128 24.24 24.57 12.07
CA VAL A 128 23.75 23.91 10.84
C VAL A 128 23.42 24.96 9.80
N LYS A 129 24.04 24.88 8.63
CA LYS A 129 23.77 25.79 7.51
C LYS A 129 22.70 25.17 6.59
N THR A 130 21.68 25.96 6.26
CA THR A 130 20.64 25.59 5.26
C THR A 130 20.48 26.71 4.24
N GLN A 131 19.60 26.55 3.27
CA GLN A 131 19.25 27.64 2.34
C GLN A 131 18.58 28.84 3.02
N TYR A 132 18.02 28.69 4.22
CA TYR A 132 17.32 29.77 4.95
C TYR A 132 18.25 30.58 5.87
N GLY A 133 19.40 30.06 6.25
CA GLY A 133 20.29 30.69 7.21
C GLY A 133 21.09 29.65 8.00
N TYR A 134 21.55 30.10 9.17
CA TYR A 134 22.22 29.25 10.16
C TYR A 134 21.24 28.90 11.29
N HIS A 135 21.28 27.66 11.71
CA HIS A 135 20.42 27.10 12.77
C HIS A 135 21.26 26.57 13.93
N ILE A 136 20.73 26.69 15.13
CA ILE A 136 21.07 25.88 16.29
C ILE A 136 19.83 25.04 16.60
N ILE A 137 20.00 23.74 16.79
CA ILE A 137 18.92 22.80 17.02
C ILE A 137 19.10 22.18 18.41
N LYS A 138 18.00 21.98 19.15
CA LYS A 138 17.98 21.23 20.39
C LYS A 138 16.94 20.14 20.27
N LEU A 139 17.37 18.87 20.38
CA LEU A 139 16.45 17.74 20.44
C LEU A 139 15.82 17.66 21.83
N VAL A 140 14.49 17.71 21.91
CA VAL A 140 13.79 17.80 23.19
C VAL A 140 12.92 16.58 23.51
N ASP A 141 12.44 15.85 22.48
CA ASP A 141 11.58 14.70 22.69
C ASP A 141 11.62 13.75 21.49
N GLU A 142 11.19 12.51 21.69
CA GLU A 142 11.11 11.48 20.65
C GLU A 142 9.91 10.58 20.89
N ASN A 143 9.05 10.42 19.88
CA ASN A 143 8.00 9.41 19.88
C ASN A 143 8.55 8.10 19.31
N PRO A 144 8.36 6.98 20.00
CA PRO A 144 8.67 5.68 19.44
C PRO A 144 7.70 5.32 18.31
N TYR A 145 8.06 4.35 17.47
CA TYR A 145 7.12 3.76 16.54
C TYR A 145 5.89 3.24 17.29
N PRO A 146 4.69 3.46 16.75
CA PRO A 146 3.49 2.85 17.32
C PRO A 146 3.64 1.33 17.30
N SER A 147 3.09 0.66 18.32
CA SER A 147 3.08 -0.80 18.37
C SER A 147 2.34 -1.39 17.17
N TYR A 148 2.57 -2.69 16.92
CA TYR A 148 1.87 -3.39 15.83
C TYR A 148 0.35 -3.25 15.97
N GLU A 149 -0.18 -3.44 17.19
CA GLU A 149 -1.61 -3.34 17.48
C GLU A 149 -2.19 -1.97 17.11
N ASN A 150 -1.46 -0.91 17.41
CA ASN A 150 -1.85 0.46 17.08
C ASN A 150 -1.69 0.79 15.57
N SER A 151 -0.91 -0.02 14.86
CA SER A 151 -0.60 0.17 13.44
C SER A 151 -1.45 -0.68 12.51
N VAL A 152 -2.14 -1.72 13.01
CA VAL A 152 -2.85 -2.74 12.19
C VAL A 152 -3.78 -2.11 11.17
N THR A 153 -4.60 -1.14 11.57
CA THR A 153 -5.57 -0.50 10.66
C THR A 153 -4.86 0.25 9.52
N ALA A 154 -3.81 1.01 9.83
CA ALA A 154 -3.05 1.75 8.82
C ALA A 154 -2.28 0.79 7.89
N LEU A 155 -1.66 -0.26 8.44
CA LEU A 155 -0.98 -1.29 7.67
C LEU A 155 -1.93 -2.04 6.74
N LYS A 156 -3.14 -2.38 7.22
CA LYS A 156 -4.17 -3.02 6.42
C LYS A 156 -4.56 -2.15 5.21
N HIS A 157 -4.81 -0.86 5.41
CA HIS A 157 -5.10 0.05 4.30
C HIS A 157 -3.94 0.19 3.30
N ILE A 158 -2.70 0.19 3.78
CA ILE A 158 -1.53 0.22 2.90
C ILE A 158 -1.47 -1.07 2.08
N TYR A 159 -1.61 -2.23 2.73
CA TYR A 159 -1.62 -3.54 2.09
C TYR A 159 -2.72 -3.64 1.02
N GLU A 160 -3.96 -3.28 1.36
CA GLU A 160 -5.10 -3.27 0.44
C GLU A 160 -4.84 -2.44 -0.82
N ARG A 161 -4.16 -1.30 -0.68
CA ARG A 161 -3.86 -0.41 -1.81
C ARG A 161 -2.64 -0.79 -2.64
N THR A 162 -1.70 -1.55 -2.09
CA THR A 162 -0.38 -1.72 -2.72
C THR A 162 -0.06 -3.14 -3.11
N THR A 163 -0.54 -4.13 -2.36
CA THR A 163 -0.04 -5.50 -2.44
C THR A 163 -1.17 -6.52 -2.62
N MET A 164 -2.35 -6.26 -2.08
CA MET A 164 -3.46 -7.22 -2.01
C MET A 164 -3.84 -7.78 -3.40
N ASP A 165 -3.93 -6.94 -4.43
CA ASP A 165 -4.30 -7.40 -5.78
C ASP A 165 -3.27 -8.36 -6.37
N SER A 166 -1.97 -8.08 -6.15
CA SER A 166 -0.91 -8.97 -6.63
C SER A 166 -0.89 -10.31 -5.88
N ASP A 167 -1.11 -10.27 -4.57
CA ASP A 167 -1.15 -11.47 -3.74
C ASP A 167 -2.37 -12.33 -4.07
N LEU A 168 -3.53 -11.71 -4.28
CA LEU A 168 -4.74 -12.40 -4.74
C LEU A 168 -4.55 -13.06 -6.11
N SER A 169 -3.90 -12.37 -7.04
CA SER A 169 -3.58 -12.94 -8.36
C SER A 169 -2.65 -14.14 -8.24
N ALA A 170 -1.57 -14.01 -7.48
CA ALA A 170 -0.63 -15.11 -7.24
C ALA A 170 -1.29 -16.29 -6.52
N TYR A 171 -2.17 -16.02 -5.56
CA TYR A 171 -2.95 -17.06 -4.88
C TYR A 171 -3.88 -17.80 -5.83
N LEU A 172 -4.64 -17.07 -6.67
CA LEU A 172 -5.49 -17.66 -7.69
C LEU A 172 -4.71 -18.53 -8.67
N ASP A 173 -3.55 -18.08 -9.13
CA ASP A 173 -2.70 -18.86 -10.02
C ASP A 173 -2.22 -20.15 -9.34
N SER A 174 -1.90 -20.10 -8.06
CA SER A 174 -1.55 -21.30 -7.29
C SER A 174 -2.73 -22.28 -7.17
N LEU A 175 -3.95 -21.77 -6.98
CA LEU A 175 -5.17 -22.58 -6.95
C LEU A 175 -5.50 -23.19 -8.32
N LYS A 176 -5.29 -22.46 -9.42
CA LYS A 176 -5.45 -22.97 -10.78
C LYS A 176 -4.54 -24.19 -11.03
N VAL A 177 -3.31 -24.12 -10.56
CA VAL A 177 -2.37 -25.27 -10.61
C VAL A 177 -2.89 -26.41 -9.72
N LYS A 178 -3.26 -26.13 -8.47
CA LYS A 178 -3.75 -27.11 -7.50
C LYS A 178 -4.96 -27.91 -8.03
N TYR A 179 -5.89 -27.21 -8.69
CA TYR A 179 -7.14 -27.80 -9.18
C TYR A 179 -7.14 -28.17 -10.67
N ASN A 180 -5.96 -28.33 -11.26
CA ASN A 180 -5.79 -28.76 -12.65
C ASN A 180 -6.67 -27.94 -13.61
N TYR A 181 -6.62 -26.61 -13.49
CA TYR A 181 -7.37 -25.72 -14.38
C TYR A 181 -6.86 -25.82 -15.81
N VAL A 182 -7.80 -25.99 -16.75
CA VAL A 182 -7.51 -26.01 -18.19
C VAL A 182 -8.52 -25.14 -18.93
N GLN A 183 -8.07 -24.26 -19.81
CA GLN A 183 -8.89 -23.46 -20.70
C GLN A 183 -8.96 -24.12 -22.08
N ASN A 184 -10.11 -24.03 -22.73
CA ASN A 184 -10.30 -24.45 -24.10
C ASN A 184 -10.02 -23.30 -25.07
N ASP A 185 -8.77 -23.14 -25.46
CA ASP A 185 -8.36 -22.07 -26.36
C ASP A 185 -9.01 -22.19 -27.76
N GLU A 186 -9.35 -23.41 -28.20
CA GLU A 186 -10.07 -23.63 -29.46
C GLU A 186 -11.48 -23.03 -29.41
N ALA A 187 -12.23 -23.27 -28.32
CA ALA A 187 -13.55 -22.69 -28.12
C ALA A 187 -13.48 -21.16 -28.00
N VAL A 188 -12.49 -20.62 -27.27
CA VAL A 188 -12.26 -19.19 -27.15
C VAL A 188 -12.02 -18.57 -28.55
N ASN A 189 -11.11 -19.14 -29.33
CA ASN A 189 -10.80 -18.66 -30.67
C ASN A 189 -12.00 -18.74 -31.61
N LYS A 190 -12.82 -19.79 -31.54
CA LYS A 190 -14.07 -19.89 -32.29
C LYS A 190 -15.03 -18.75 -31.96
N ILE A 191 -15.20 -18.42 -30.70
CA ILE A 191 -16.07 -17.31 -30.26
C ILE A 191 -15.55 -15.99 -30.80
N VAL A 192 -14.24 -15.69 -30.64
CA VAL A 192 -13.62 -14.45 -31.10
C VAL A 192 -13.69 -14.29 -32.62
N SER A 193 -13.43 -15.37 -33.36
CA SER A 193 -13.40 -15.32 -34.83
C SER A 193 -14.76 -15.04 -35.49
N ARG A 194 -15.87 -15.25 -34.77
CA ARG A 194 -17.22 -14.98 -35.27
C ARG A 194 -17.47 -13.49 -35.52
N LYS A 195 -16.73 -12.59 -34.82
CA LYS A 195 -16.94 -11.14 -34.85
C LYS A 195 -18.41 -10.77 -34.60
N ASP A 196 -19.05 -11.52 -33.72
CA ASP A 196 -20.46 -11.41 -33.38
C ASP A 196 -20.71 -10.09 -32.63
N THR A 197 -21.88 -9.51 -32.80
CA THR A 197 -22.33 -8.32 -32.05
C THR A 197 -23.19 -8.67 -30.84
N THR A 198 -23.31 -9.95 -30.53
CA THR A 198 -24.03 -10.46 -29.35
C THR A 198 -23.52 -9.77 -28.07
N LYS A 199 -24.45 -9.39 -27.20
CA LYS A 199 -24.15 -8.82 -25.89
C LYS A 199 -24.32 -9.88 -24.79
N PHE A 200 -23.58 -9.72 -23.71
CA PHE A 200 -23.83 -10.52 -22.51
C PHE A 200 -25.21 -10.19 -21.91
N GLY A 201 -25.88 -11.21 -21.37
CA GLY A 201 -27.21 -11.09 -20.77
C GLY A 201 -28.33 -11.59 -21.70
N GLU A 202 -29.42 -10.85 -21.80
CA GLU A 202 -30.62 -11.29 -22.56
C GLU A 202 -30.33 -11.53 -24.05
N ASP A 203 -29.50 -10.72 -24.65
CA ASP A 203 -29.13 -10.81 -26.07
C ASP A 203 -28.48 -12.17 -26.42
N TYR A 204 -27.64 -12.68 -25.50
CA TYR A 204 -27.04 -14.02 -25.64
C TYR A 204 -28.08 -15.15 -25.68
N LYS A 205 -29.17 -15.05 -24.93
CA LYS A 205 -30.19 -16.11 -24.85
C LYS A 205 -30.82 -16.45 -26.20
N GLY A 206 -30.98 -15.45 -27.06
CA GLY A 206 -31.54 -15.59 -28.41
C GLY A 206 -30.49 -15.69 -29.53
N SER A 207 -29.20 -15.69 -29.20
CA SER A 207 -28.12 -15.58 -30.20
C SER A 207 -27.83 -16.90 -30.93
N SER A 208 -27.28 -16.78 -32.15
CA SER A 208 -26.74 -17.92 -32.91
C SER A 208 -25.55 -18.56 -32.17
N LEU A 209 -24.76 -17.74 -31.46
CA LEU A 209 -23.64 -18.22 -30.63
C LEU A 209 -24.12 -19.28 -29.61
N ARG A 210 -25.22 -19.00 -28.89
CA ARG A 210 -25.79 -19.93 -27.92
C ARG A 210 -26.25 -21.23 -28.60
N ASN A 211 -26.93 -21.09 -29.73
CA ASN A 211 -27.46 -22.28 -30.43
C ASN A 211 -26.36 -23.23 -30.91
N GLU A 212 -25.19 -22.67 -31.28
CA GLU A 212 -24.08 -23.44 -31.84
C GLU A 212 -23.09 -23.94 -30.79
N MET A 213 -22.86 -23.18 -29.69
CA MET A 213 -21.75 -23.43 -28.79
C MET A 213 -22.13 -23.59 -27.31
N LYS A 214 -23.41 -23.56 -26.94
CA LYS A 214 -23.83 -23.58 -25.52
C LYS A 214 -23.27 -24.74 -24.74
N ASP A 215 -23.20 -25.93 -25.34
CA ASP A 215 -22.78 -27.18 -24.72
C ASP A 215 -21.26 -27.44 -24.84
N GLU A 216 -20.52 -26.58 -25.59
CA GLU A 216 -19.07 -26.70 -25.70
C GLU A 216 -18.41 -26.30 -24.38
N TRP A 217 -17.45 -27.11 -23.93
CA TRP A 217 -16.73 -26.77 -22.70
C TRP A 217 -15.77 -25.60 -22.95
N ILE A 218 -15.67 -24.70 -21.98
CA ILE A 218 -14.82 -23.51 -22.04
C ILE A 218 -13.65 -23.58 -21.05
N ILE A 219 -13.90 -24.13 -19.87
CA ILE A 219 -12.87 -24.44 -18.86
C ILE A 219 -13.13 -25.81 -18.23
N LYS A 220 -12.08 -26.39 -17.67
CA LYS A 220 -12.15 -27.57 -16.78
C LYS A 220 -11.44 -27.28 -15.48
N VAL A 221 -11.99 -27.78 -14.37
CA VAL A 221 -11.38 -27.75 -13.04
C VAL A 221 -11.51 -29.17 -12.47
N ASP A 222 -10.40 -29.81 -12.11
CA ASP A 222 -10.33 -31.23 -11.73
C ASP A 222 -11.10 -32.15 -12.70
N ASN A 223 -10.89 -31.98 -14.00
CA ASN A 223 -11.57 -32.66 -15.09
C ASN A 223 -13.09 -32.38 -15.21
N LYS A 224 -13.71 -31.64 -14.30
CA LYS A 224 -15.11 -31.22 -14.42
C LYS A 224 -15.24 -30.12 -15.47
N PRO A 225 -15.98 -30.34 -16.57
CA PRO A 225 -16.16 -29.32 -17.59
C PRO A 225 -17.21 -28.29 -17.17
N TYR A 226 -16.97 -27.04 -17.57
CA TYR A 226 -17.94 -25.94 -17.51
C TYR A 226 -18.11 -25.39 -18.93
N THR A 227 -19.35 -25.12 -19.31
CA THR A 227 -19.72 -24.82 -20.70
C THR A 227 -19.68 -23.34 -21.02
N VAL A 228 -19.67 -23.02 -22.31
CA VAL A 228 -19.85 -21.66 -22.83
C VAL A 228 -21.13 -21.04 -22.27
N ASP A 229 -22.24 -21.79 -22.23
CA ASP A 229 -23.52 -21.30 -21.68
C ASP A 229 -23.40 -20.88 -20.20
N SER A 230 -22.70 -21.70 -19.41
CA SER A 230 -22.45 -21.40 -17.99
C SER A 230 -21.67 -20.09 -17.82
N MET A 231 -20.61 -19.90 -18.58
CA MET A 231 -19.78 -18.69 -18.54
C MET A 231 -20.56 -17.46 -19.01
N MET A 232 -21.24 -17.55 -20.16
CA MET A 232 -21.98 -16.42 -20.74
C MET A 232 -23.16 -16.00 -19.86
N THR A 233 -23.84 -16.97 -19.25
CA THR A 233 -24.93 -16.71 -18.30
C THR A 233 -24.39 -16.03 -17.03
N TYR A 234 -23.29 -16.54 -16.47
CA TYR A 234 -22.67 -15.94 -15.32
C TYR A 234 -22.24 -14.49 -15.59
N ALA A 235 -21.50 -14.26 -16.69
CA ALA A 235 -21.05 -12.94 -17.08
C ALA A 235 -22.22 -11.98 -17.35
N GLY A 236 -23.28 -12.47 -18.00
CA GLY A 236 -24.49 -11.68 -18.28
C GLY A 236 -25.25 -11.22 -17.03
N ASN A 237 -25.03 -11.83 -15.87
CA ASN A 237 -25.59 -11.43 -14.58
C ASN A 237 -24.69 -10.45 -13.80
N GLN A 238 -23.47 -10.17 -14.30
CA GLN A 238 -22.57 -9.20 -13.65
C GLN A 238 -22.89 -7.78 -14.11
N LYS A 239 -23.03 -6.84 -13.16
CA LYS A 239 -23.38 -5.44 -13.44
C LYS A 239 -22.47 -4.75 -14.46
N ASN A 240 -21.18 -5.09 -14.44
CA ASN A 240 -20.16 -4.53 -15.32
C ASN A 240 -20.04 -5.25 -16.67
N MET A 241 -20.77 -6.35 -16.88
CA MET A 241 -20.73 -7.15 -18.11
C MET A 241 -22.07 -7.14 -18.86
N VAL A 242 -23.19 -6.96 -18.16
CA VAL A 242 -24.52 -6.93 -18.80
C VAL A 242 -24.58 -5.86 -19.91
N ASN A 243 -25.10 -6.23 -21.09
CA ASN A 243 -25.17 -5.40 -22.29
C ASN A 243 -23.80 -5.00 -22.91
N VAL A 244 -22.69 -5.50 -22.42
CA VAL A 244 -21.38 -5.33 -23.06
C VAL A 244 -21.34 -6.21 -24.33
N VAL A 245 -20.88 -5.63 -25.45
CA VAL A 245 -20.71 -6.36 -26.70
C VAL A 245 -19.57 -7.37 -26.59
N LEU A 246 -19.81 -8.56 -27.13
CA LEU A 246 -18.81 -9.62 -27.20
C LEU A 246 -17.62 -9.17 -28.08
N SER A 247 -16.46 -9.20 -27.51
CA SER A 247 -15.17 -8.89 -28.13
C SER A 247 -14.11 -9.76 -27.48
N GLU A 248 -12.90 -9.80 -28.03
CA GLU A 248 -11.80 -10.51 -27.43
C GLU A 248 -11.53 -10.03 -25.98
N ALA A 249 -11.51 -8.72 -25.76
CA ALA A 249 -11.28 -8.13 -24.45
C ALA A 249 -12.41 -8.47 -23.44
N SER A 250 -13.69 -8.35 -23.87
CA SER A 250 -14.82 -8.64 -22.99
C SER A 250 -14.96 -10.13 -22.72
N LEU A 251 -14.63 -11.00 -23.69
CA LEU A 251 -14.58 -12.45 -23.50
C LEU A 251 -13.48 -12.85 -22.51
N LYS A 252 -12.28 -12.26 -22.64
CA LYS A 252 -11.19 -12.49 -21.68
C LYS A 252 -11.60 -12.08 -20.27
N ASN A 253 -12.27 -10.95 -20.10
CA ASN A 253 -12.80 -10.51 -18.81
C ASN A 253 -13.86 -11.47 -18.27
N ALA A 254 -14.80 -11.91 -19.10
CA ALA A 254 -15.83 -12.90 -18.72
C ALA A 254 -15.21 -14.23 -18.27
N LEU A 255 -14.22 -14.73 -19.00
CA LEU A 255 -13.45 -15.93 -18.65
C LEU A 255 -12.76 -15.77 -17.31
N GLN A 256 -12.07 -14.64 -17.09
CA GLN A 256 -11.38 -14.36 -15.83
C GLN A 256 -12.37 -14.40 -14.67
N LEU A 257 -13.45 -13.62 -14.73
CA LEU A 257 -14.48 -13.54 -13.69
C LEU A 257 -15.11 -14.90 -13.40
N PHE A 258 -15.41 -15.66 -14.45
CA PHE A 258 -16.02 -16.99 -14.31
C PHE A 258 -15.04 -18.01 -13.73
N SER A 259 -13.81 -18.04 -14.22
CA SER A 259 -12.76 -18.94 -13.74
C SER A 259 -12.43 -18.70 -12.28
N ASP A 260 -12.24 -17.44 -11.90
CA ASP A 260 -11.90 -17.07 -10.53
C ASP A 260 -13.01 -17.49 -9.56
N ARG A 261 -14.27 -17.27 -9.95
CA ARG A 261 -15.41 -17.75 -9.16
C ARG A 261 -15.37 -19.27 -8.96
N ILE A 262 -15.23 -20.06 -10.04
CA ILE A 262 -15.23 -21.52 -9.96
C ILE A 262 -14.06 -22.03 -9.10
N ILE A 263 -12.89 -21.43 -9.24
CA ILE A 263 -11.71 -21.77 -8.44
C ILE A 263 -11.92 -21.43 -6.96
N TYR A 264 -12.50 -20.25 -6.64
CA TYR A 264 -12.81 -19.89 -5.27
C TYR A 264 -13.89 -20.79 -4.64
N GLU A 265 -14.96 -21.12 -5.39
CA GLU A 265 -15.98 -22.05 -4.92
C GLU A 265 -15.38 -23.44 -4.60
N LYS A 266 -14.47 -23.92 -5.46
CA LYS A 266 -13.77 -25.17 -5.23
C LYS A 266 -12.85 -25.09 -4.00
N ALA A 267 -12.12 -23.99 -3.85
CA ALA A 267 -11.24 -23.78 -2.70
C ALA A 267 -12.02 -23.68 -1.39
N ALA A 268 -13.17 -23.01 -1.40
CA ALA A 268 -14.04 -22.90 -0.22
C ALA A 268 -14.59 -24.26 0.22
N LEU A 269 -15.03 -25.10 -0.74
CA LEU A 269 -15.47 -26.46 -0.44
C LEU A 269 -14.33 -27.35 0.11
N ASP A 270 -13.12 -27.18 -0.41
CA ASP A 270 -11.94 -27.88 0.11
C ASP A 270 -11.57 -27.42 1.52
N LEU A 271 -11.79 -26.13 1.83
CA LEU A 271 -11.50 -25.58 3.14
C LEU A 271 -12.35 -26.20 4.24
N GLU A 272 -13.63 -26.50 3.94
CA GLU A 272 -14.51 -27.22 4.86
C GLU A 272 -13.95 -28.60 5.26
N ASN A 273 -13.20 -29.23 4.36
CA ASN A 273 -12.59 -30.54 4.61
C ASN A 273 -11.17 -30.47 5.21
N THR A 274 -10.50 -29.31 5.13
CA THR A 274 -9.08 -29.18 5.48
C THR A 274 -8.81 -28.25 6.66
N ASP A 275 -9.74 -27.32 6.97
CA ASP A 275 -9.64 -26.41 8.11
C ASP A 275 -10.73 -26.71 9.14
N GLN A 276 -10.33 -27.28 10.28
CA GLN A 276 -11.25 -27.68 11.35
C GLN A 276 -12.05 -26.51 11.95
N LYS A 277 -11.48 -25.30 11.98
CA LYS A 277 -12.19 -24.11 12.49
C LYS A 277 -13.26 -23.66 11.51
N PHE A 278 -12.94 -23.69 10.22
CA PHE A 278 -13.91 -23.37 9.17
C PHE A 278 -15.02 -24.42 9.11
N ALA A 279 -14.69 -25.71 9.19
CA ALA A 279 -15.66 -26.79 9.26
C ALA A 279 -16.65 -26.60 10.44
N GLY A 280 -16.14 -26.29 11.64
CA GLY A 280 -16.99 -26.01 12.81
C GLY A 280 -17.91 -24.80 12.61
N LEU A 281 -17.38 -23.70 12.01
CA LEU A 281 -18.19 -22.54 11.68
C LEU A 281 -19.31 -22.86 10.66
N MET A 282 -19.02 -23.69 9.66
CA MET A 282 -20.02 -24.12 8.66
C MET A 282 -21.08 -25.01 9.27
N GLU A 283 -20.71 -25.90 10.18
CA GLU A 283 -21.66 -26.74 10.94
C GLU A 283 -22.59 -25.88 11.81
N ASP A 284 -22.04 -24.91 12.54
CA ASP A 284 -22.84 -23.97 13.34
C ASP A 284 -23.82 -23.17 12.48
N TYR A 285 -23.38 -22.72 11.30
CA TYR A 285 -24.22 -21.98 10.36
C TYR A 285 -25.35 -22.86 9.80
N GLN A 286 -25.06 -24.11 9.41
CA GLN A 286 -26.05 -25.06 8.93
C GLN A 286 -27.07 -25.39 10.02
N ASN A 287 -26.63 -25.65 11.24
CA ASN A 287 -27.51 -25.89 12.38
C ASN A 287 -28.41 -24.68 12.65
N GLY A 288 -27.90 -23.45 12.57
CA GLY A 288 -28.70 -22.24 12.68
C GLY A 288 -29.79 -22.13 11.60
N LEU A 289 -29.48 -22.48 10.36
CA LEU A 289 -30.47 -22.52 9.25
C LEU A 289 -31.52 -23.59 9.48
N PHE A 290 -31.17 -24.79 9.95
CA PHE A 290 -32.13 -25.85 10.27
C PHE A 290 -33.07 -25.42 11.40
N ILE A 291 -32.54 -24.80 12.47
CA ILE A 291 -33.37 -24.29 13.56
C ILE A 291 -34.35 -23.21 13.05
N PHE A 292 -33.84 -22.28 12.23
CA PHE A 292 -34.69 -21.24 11.63
C PHE A 292 -35.81 -21.85 10.77
N ARG A 293 -35.48 -22.83 9.92
CA ARG A 293 -36.46 -23.49 9.07
C ARG A 293 -37.50 -24.26 9.87
N LEU A 294 -37.06 -24.95 10.92
CA LEU A 294 -37.97 -25.64 11.82
C LEU A 294 -38.96 -24.68 12.50
N GLN A 295 -38.48 -23.52 12.94
CA GLN A 295 -39.31 -22.46 13.53
C GLN A 295 -40.31 -21.91 12.51
N GLU A 296 -39.88 -21.69 11.28
CA GLU A 296 -40.73 -21.22 10.19
C GLU A 296 -41.86 -22.22 9.93
N ASP A 297 -41.54 -23.49 9.78
CA ASP A 297 -42.51 -24.54 9.42
C ASP A 297 -43.44 -24.91 10.58
N GLU A 298 -42.96 -24.91 11.84
CA GLU A 298 -43.70 -25.40 12.99
C GLU A 298 -44.36 -24.31 13.83
N VAL A 299 -43.88 -23.05 13.76
CA VAL A 299 -44.37 -21.98 14.62
C VAL A 299 -45.01 -20.83 13.83
N TRP A 300 -44.39 -20.39 12.73
CA TRP A 300 -44.84 -19.18 12.05
C TRP A 300 -45.83 -19.46 10.89
N ASN A 301 -45.80 -20.61 10.30
CA ASN A 301 -46.67 -21.01 9.19
C ASN A 301 -47.88 -21.87 9.62
N LYS A 302 -48.11 -22.03 10.93
CA LYS A 302 -49.31 -22.60 11.52
C LYS A 302 -50.22 -21.50 12.03
#